data_195293e3838128ebbfe9ec6b22304fb0
#
_entry.id   195293e3838128ebbfe9ec6b22304fb0
#
_cell.length_a   1.000
_cell.length_b   1.000
_cell.length_c   1.000
_cell.angle_alpha   90.00
_cell.angle_beta   90.00
_cell.angle_gamma   90.00
#
_symmetry.space_group_name_H-M   'P 1'
#
loop_
_entity.id
_entity.type
_entity.pdbx_description
1 polymer ?
#
loop_
_entity_poly.entity_id
_entity_poly.type
_entity_poly.pdbx_seq_one_letter_code
_entity_poly.pdbx_strand_id
1 'polypeptide(L)'
;MNNHQELYFYLKSIVIFWSVFLSLLEPSVNTLLALLKNSPVVFVVMAFFVVWVVCWLPLAGIIAVVLNWQINKPLQSEQKIPLLVSLYLLAPLIMGGINWLGLGSFADDGLVVNLSIFASLLLGFSLGVLGLVIVFTGQFWLGWCYLEKSNIKLIPSILLPIFLVALFVGGIEELVFRGFLLTTLEKDYAVWIAAIISSLIFALLHLVWEQQETLPQIPGLWLMGMVLVVARLADGGNLGIAWGLHAGWVWAIATIDTAGLITYTGKVSEWVTGKNKKPLAGLAGVLCVLGTGIILWYFI
;
A
#
# COMPACT_ATOMS: atom_id res chain seq x y z
N MET A 1 -38.90 25.66 31.16
CA MET A 1 -38.60 25.43 29.74
C MET A 1 -38.56 23.93 29.51
N ASN A 2 -39.20 23.44 28.44
CA ASN A 2 -39.27 22.00 28.19
C ASN A 2 -37.90 21.52 27.69
N ASN A 3 -37.40 20.38 28.13
CA ASN A 3 -36.06 19.80 27.72
C ASN A 3 -35.84 19.83 26.20
N HIS A 4 -36.91 19.76 25.40
CA HIS A 4 -36.85 19.87 23.94
C HIS A 4 -36.47 21.28 23.44
N GLN A 5 -36.88 22.33 24.13
CA GLN A 5 -36.55 23.72 23.75
C GLN A 5 -35.07 24.06 24.08
N GLU A 6 -34.55 23.54 25.18
CA GLU A 6 -33.13 23.69 25.53
C GLU A 6 -32.23 22.93 24.55
N LEU A 7 -32.55 21.68 24.24
CA LEU A 7 -31.79 20.89 23.27
C LEU A 7 -31.79 21.56 21.88
N TYR A 8 -32.94 22.08 21.42
CA TYR A 8 -33.02 22.81 20.17
C TYR A 8 -32.17 24.09 20.15
N PHE A 9 -32.13 24.81 21.28
CA PHE A 9 -31.30 26.00 21.41
C PHE A 9 -29.81 25.67 21.37
N TYR A 10 -29.37 24.61 22.07
CA TYR A 10 -27.97 24.12 22.04
C TYR A 10 -27.57 23.67 20.63
N LEU A 11 -28.37 22.87 19.97
CA LEU A 11 -28.10 22.42 18.61
C LEU A 11 -27.98 23.59 17.63
N LYS A 12 -28.90 24.58 17.72
CA LYS A 12 -28.84 25.77 16.89
C LYS A 12 -27.58 26.61 17.17
N SER A 13 -27.17 26.75 18.42
CA SER A 13 -25.96 27.46 18.81
C SER A 13 -24.68 26.75 18.29
N ILE A 14 -24.65 25.43 18.34
CA ILE A 14 -23.55 24.62 17.77
C ILE A 14 -23.47 24.82 16.24
N VAL A 15 -24.58 24.75 15.53
CA VAL A 15 -24.62 24.95 14.07
C VAL A 15 -24.18 26.38 13.71
N ILE A 16 -24.62 27.41 14.44
CA ILE A 16 -24.18 28.79 14.22
C ILE A 16 -22.68 28.94 14.50
N PHE A 17 -22.17 28.37 15.60
CA PHE A 17 -20.74 28.37 15.91
C PHE A 17 -19.91 27.76 14.79
N TRP A 18 -20.28 26.56 14.33
CA TRP A 18 -19.59 25.88 13.23
C TRP A 18 -19.68 26.65 11.91
N SER A 19 -20.82 27.25 11.58
CA SER A 19 -20.95 28.05 10.35
C SER A 19 -20.07 29.30 10.39
N VAL A 20 -20.00 30.02 11.52
CA VAL A 20 -19.09 31.17 11.69
C VAL A 20 -17.63 30.72 11.67
N PHE A 21 -17.29 29.65 12.39
CA PHE A 21 -15.93 29.11 12.39
C PHE A 21 -15.46 28.71 10.98
N LEU A 22 -16.30 28.00 10.22
CA LEU A 22 -16.00 27.62 8.84
C LEU A 22 -15.85 28.83 7.92
N SER A 23 -16.69 29.86 8.06
CA SER A 23 -16.59 31.09 7.27
C SER A 23 -15.32 31.90 7.56
N LEU A 24 -14.79 31.82 8.79
CA LEU A 24 -13.52 32.44 9.14
C LEU A 24 -12.30 31.68 8.58
N LEU A 25 -12.43 30.36 8.40
CA LEU A 25 -11.38 29.53 7.82
C LEU A 25 -11.35 29.55 6.28
N GLU A 26 -12.50 29.84 5.64
CA GLU A 26 -12.67 29.78 4.20
C GLU A 26 -11.64 30.62 3.40
N PRO A 27 -11.31 31.88 3.75
CA PRO A 27 -10.30 32.67 3.06
C PRO A 27 -8.90 32.05 3.17
N SER A 28 -8.54 31.50 4.32
CA SER A 28 -7.25 30.84 4.57
C SER A 28 -7.14 29.53 3.81
N VAL A 29 -8.22 28.75 3.76
CA VAL A 29 -8.31 27.50 2.99
C VAL A 29 -8.19 27.81 1.50
N ASN A 30 -8.93 28.79 0.96
CA ASN A 30 -8.88 29.17 -0.44
C ASN A 30 -7.48 29.65 -0.86
N THR A 31 -6.80 30.40 -0.01
CA THR A 31 -5.41 30.82 -0.25
C THR A 31 -4.47 29.63 -0.27
N LEU A 32 -4.60 28.71 0.67
CA LEU A 32 -3.79 27.48 0.71
C LEU A 32 -4.04 26.60 -0.53
N LEU A 33 -5.29 26.44 -0.94
CA LEU A 33 -5.65 25.71 -2.16
C LEU A 33 -5.06 26.34 -3.41
N ALA A 34 -5.10 27.67 -3.52
CA ALA A 34 -4.49 28.39 -4.64
C ALA A 34 -2.96 28.21 -4.67
N LEU A 35 -2.31 28.23 -3.51
CA LEU A 35 -0.87 27.94 -3.36
C LEU A 35 -0.56 26.50 -3.80
N LEU A 36 -1.29 25.51 -3.32
CA LEU A 36 -1.06 24.11 -3.67
C LEU A 36 -1.28 23.85 -5.17
N LYS A 37 -2.32 24.44 -5.77
CA LYS A 37 -2.59 24.30 -7.22
C LYS A 37 -1.46 24.87 -8.11
N ASN A 38 -0.76 25.91 -7.64
CA ASN A 38 0.31 26.56 -8.38
C ASN A 38 1.72 26.12 -7.94
N SER A 39 1.80 25.18 -6.99
CA SER A 39 3.09 24.68 -6.51
C SER A 39 3.63 23.56 -7.41
N PRO A 40 4.96 23.44 -7.58
CA PRO A 40 5.56 22.27 -8.21
C PRO A 40 5.09 20.98 -7.55
N VAL A 41 4.86 19.94 -8.35
CA VAL A 41 4.28 18.66 -7.88
C VAL A 41 5.07 18.03 -6.74
N VAL A 42 6.38 18.25 -6.68
CA VAL A 42 7.23 17.74 -5.59
C VAL A 42 6.76 18.29 -4.23
N PHE A 43 6.38 19.57 -4.15
CA PHE A 43 5.84 20.16 -2.92
C PHE A 43 4.46 19.57 -2.55
N VAL A 44 3.62 19.31 -3.54
CA VAL A 44 2.31 18.66 -3.30
C VAL A 44 2.49 17.25 -2.72
N VAL A 45 3.41 16.49 -3.30
CA VAL A 45 3.78 15.14 -2.81
C VAL A 45 4.34 15.20 -1.39
N MET A 46 5.30 16.11 -1.14
CA MET A 46 5.86 16.29 0.21
C MET A 46 4.79 16.70 1.23
N ALA A 47 3.91 17.64 0.86
CA ALA A 47 2.81 18.09 1.71
C ALA A 47 1.87 16.92 2.06
N PHE A 48 1.54 16.06 1.10
CA PHE A 48 0.71 14.87 1.35
C PHE A 48 1.33 13.97 2.42
N PHE A 49 2.60 13.60 2.28
CA PHE A 49 3.26 12.73 3.25
C PHE A 49 3.42 13.40 4.62
N VAL A 50 3.72 14.71 4.66
CA VAL A 50 3.80 15.46 5.91
C VAL A 50 2.44 15.50 6.61
N VAL A 51 1.36 15.82 5.89
CA VAL A 51 0.00 15.84 6.45
C VAL A 51 -0.38 14.44 6.94
N TRP A 52 -0.06 13.39 6.17
CA TRP A 52 -0.35 12.02 6.56
C TRP A 52 0.32 11.64 7.88
N VAL A 53 1.63 11.93 8.02
CA VAL A 53 2.38 11.67 9.26
C VAL A 53 1.85 12.52 10.40
N VAL A 54 1.65 13.83 10.20
CA VAL A 54 1.19 14.77 11.24
C VAL A 54 -0.20 14.38 11.75
N CYS A 55 -1.11 13.99 10.87
CA CYS A 55 -2.44 13.51 11.27
C CYS A 55 -2.38 12.14 11.96
N TRP A 56 -1.41 11.29 11.60
CA TRP A 56 -1.25 9.98 12.21
C TRP A 56 -0.62 10.02 13.60
N LEU A 57 0.33 10.92 13.86
CA LEU A 57 1.07 10.97 15.14
C LEU A 57 0.17 11.00 16.39
N PRO A 58 -0.91 11.80 16.46
CA PRO A 58 -1.83 11.77 17.61
C PRO A 58 -2.51 10.42 17.80
N LEU A 59 -2.95 9.79 16.70
CA LEU A 59 -3.57 8.46 16.73
C LEU A 59 -2.56 7.40 17.19
N ALA A 60 -1.35 7.45 16.64
CA ALA A 60 -0.27 6.57 17.04
C ALA A 60 0.08 6.71 18.52
N GLY A 61 0.10 7.95 19.05
CA GLY A 61 0.31 8.23 20.47
C GLY A 61 -0.77 7.58 21.35
N ILE A 62 -2.05 7.74 20.99
CA ILE A 62 -3.16 7.12 21.73
C ILE A 62 -3.03 5.59 21.69
N ILE A 63 -2.80 5.01 20.50
CA ILE A 63 -2.64 3.54 20.33
C ILE A 63 -1.45 3.04 21.15
N ALA A 64 -0.32 3.75 21.13
CA ALA A 64 0.86 3.39 21.89
C ALA A 64 0.61 3.34 23.39
N VAL A 65 -0.13 4.33 23.93
CA VAL A 65 -0.54 4.36 25.34
C VAL A 65 -1.47 3.22 25.69
N VAL A 66 -2.50 2.97 24.87
CA VAL A 66 -3.49 1.88 25.08
C VAL A 66 -2.79 0.51 25.06
N LEU A 67 -1.80 0.33 24.18
CA LEU A 67 -1.05 -0.91 24.06
C LEU A 67 0.16 -1.01 25.00
N ASN A 68 0.31 -0.05 25.94
CA ASN A 68 1.41 -0.01 26.91
C ASN A 68 2.80 -0.07 26.25
N TRP A 69 2.96 0.52 25.05
CA TRP A 69 4.25 0.58 24.40
C TRP A 69 5.19 1.54 25.12
N GLN A 70 6.45 1.13 25.25
CA GLN A 70 7.51 1.94 25.85
C GLN A 70 8.51 2.38 24.78
N ILE A 71 8.80 3.68 24.71
CA ILE A 71 9.61 4.32 23.66
C ILE A 71 11.00 3.68 23.47
N ASN A 72 11.54 3.07 24.53
CA ASN A 72 12.87 2.44 24.53
C ASN A 72 12.83 0.94 24.21
N LYS A 73 11.65 0.39 23.86
CA LYS A 73 11.51 -1.02 23.52
C LYS A 73 11.06 -1.18 22.05
N PRO A 74 11.56 -2.19 21.34
CA PRO A 74 11.09 -2.50 20.02
C PRO A 74 9.59 -2.83 20.07
N LEU A 75 8.85 -2.43 19.01
CA LEU A 75 7.44 -2.76 18.86
C LEU A 75 7.25 -4.27 18.71
N GLN A 76 6.34 -4.82 19.48
CA GLN A 76 5.89 -6.22 19.32
C GLN A 76 4.87 -6.32 18.17
N SER A 77 4.64 -7.52 17.64
CA SER A 77 3.72 -7.73 16.52
C SER A 77 2.30 -7.23 16.84
N GLU A 78 1.83 -7.47 18.06
CA GLU A 78 0.51 -7.03 18.56
C GLU A 78 0.37 -5.51 18.62
N GLN A 79 1.48 -4.78 18.72
CA GLN A 79 1.53 -3.32 18.72
C GLN A 79 1.71 -2.76 17.31
N LYS A 80 2.49 -3.43 16.45
CA LYS A 80 2.73 -3.01 15.06
C LYS A 80 1.44 -3.02 14.24
N ILE A 81 0.61 -4.06 14.35
CA ILE A 81 -0.59 -4.22 13.51
C ILE A 81 -1.59 -3.07 13.71
N PRO A 82 -2.03 -2.68 14.93
CA PRO A 82 -2.93 -1.54 15.09
C PRO A 82 -2.35 -0.21 14.63
N LEU A 83 -1.05 0.02 14.83
CA LEU A 83 -0.36 1.21 14.35
C LEU A 83 -0.35 1.26 12.82
N LEU A 84 -0.02 0.15 12.16
CA LEU A 84 -0.01 0.05 10.72
C LEU A 84 -1.43 0.23 10.14
N VAL A 85 -2.43 -0.46 10.68
CA VAL A 85 -3.82 -0.32 10.24
C VAL A 85 -4.31 1.12 10.36
N SER A 86 -4.01 1.80 11.48
CA SER A 86 -4.40 3.21 11.68
C SER A 86 -3.73 4.14 10.67
N LEU A 87 -2.45 3.91 10.35
CA LEU A 87 -1.72 4.66 9.32
C LEU A 87 -2.36 4.47 7.95
N TYR A 88 -2.64 3.22 7.58
CA TYR A 88 -3.21 2.88 6.27
C TYR A 88 -4.63 3.42 6.09
N LEU A 89 -5.50 3.29 7.10
CA LEU A 89 -6.87 3.83 7.05
C LEU A 89 -6.91 5.35 6.89
N LEU A 90 -5.89 6.04 7.36
CA LEU A 90 -5.83 7.51 7.26
C LEU A 90 -5.54 7.99 5.83
N ALA A 91 -4.80 7.23 5.01
CA ALA A 91 -4.46 7.62 3.65
C ALA A 91 -5.69 7.88 2.76
N PRO A 92 -6.65 6.94 2.61
CA PRO A 92 -7.86 7.18 1.82
C PRO A 92 -8.75 8.28 2.40
N LEU A 93 -8.70 8.54 3.71
CA LEU A 93 -9.42 9.66 4.34
C LEU A 93 -8.81 11.00 3.93
N ILE A 94 -7.48 11.12 3.94
CA ILE A 94 -6.78 12.33 3.46
C ILE A 94 -7.06 12.54 1.98
N MET A 95 -6.98 11.49 1.15
CA MET A 95 -7.30 11.57 -0.28
C MET A 95 -8.76 11.95 -0.51
N GLY A 96 -9.69 11.43 0.30
CA GLY A 96 -11.09 11.87 0.30
C GLY A 96 -11.25 13.36 0.62
N GLY A 97 -10.45 13.89 1.55
CA GLY A 97 -10.35 15.32 1.84
C GLY A 97 -9.83 16.13 0.65
N ILE A 98 -8.77 15.66 -0.02
CA ILE A 98 -8.21 16.26 -1.24
C ILE A 98 -9.27 16.31 -2.35
N ASN A 99 -10.02 15.22 -2.54
CA ASN A 99 -11.11 15.14 -3.50
C ASN A 99 -12.25 16.13 -3.14
N TRP A 100 -12.66 16.17 -1.87
CA TRP A 100 -13.69 17.12 -1.40
C TRP A 100 -13.29 18.58 -1.62
N LEU A 101 -12.00 18.90 -1.51
CA LEU A 101 -11.44 20.22 -1.79
C LEU A 101 -11.28 20.52 -3.30
N GLY A 102 -11.62 19.60 -4.20
CA GLY A 102 -11.51 19.77 -5.65
C GLY A 102 -10.05 19.84 -6.15
N LEU A 103 -9.13 19.19 -5.45
CA LEU A 103 -7.70 19.11 -5.81
C LEU A 103 -7.33 17.83 -6.58
N GLY A 104 -8.24 16.87 -6.67
CA GLY A 104 -8.11 15.59 -7.36
C GLY A 104 -9.36 14.75 -7.22
N SER A 105 -9.37 13.55 -7.78
CA SER A 105 -10.45 12.58 -7.59
C SER A 105 -9.91 11.15 -7.53
N PHE A 106 -10.64 10.25 -6.87
CA PHE A 106 -10.31 8.82 -6.89
C PHE A 106 -10.33 8.24 -8.31
N ALA A 107 -11.18 8.79 -9.18
CA ALA A 107 -11.26 8.37 -10.58
C ALA A 107 -9.99 8.77 -11.37
N ASP A 108 -9.46 9.98 -11.15
CA ASP A 108 -8.19 10.43 -11.75
C ASP A 108 -7.02 9.57 -11.26
N ASP A 109 -7.10 9.12 -10.00
CA ASP A 109 -6.12 8.23 -9.39
C ASP A 109 -6.30 6.75 -9.84
N GLY A 110 -7.22 6.47 -10.75
CA GLY A 110 -7.45 5.13 -11.32
C GLY A 110 -8.35 4.23 -10.46
N LEU A 111 -8.97 4.74 -9.40
CA LEU A 111 -9.94 3.99 -8.60
C LEU A 111 -11.37 4.29 -9.09
N VAL A 112 -11.78 3.60 -10.15
CA VAL A 112 -13.14 3.65 -10.68
C VAL A 112 -13.89 2.39 -10.29
N VAL A 113 -14.78 2.50 -9.29
CA VAL A 113 -15.53 1.35 -8.76
C VAL A 113 -16.64 0.95 -9.76
N ASN A 114 -16.35 -0.07 -10.57
CA ASN A 114 -17.27 -0.67 -11.52
C ASN A 114 -16.97 -2.18 -11.63
N LEU A 115 -17.75 -2.91 -12.44
CA LEU A 115 -17.53 -4.35 -12.61
C LEU A 115 -16.15 -4.69 -13.22
N SER A 116 -15.62 -3.81 -14.08
CA SER A 116 -14.32 -4.00 -14.73
C SER A 116 -13.18 -4.06 -13.71
N ILE A 117 -13.16 -3.20 -12.67
CA ILE A 117 -12.09 -3.19 -11.69
C ILE A 117 -12.01 -4.53 -10.93
N PHE A 118 -13.15 -5.18 -10.66
CA PHE A 118 -13.16 -6.50 -10.00
C PHE A 118 -12.59 -7.59 -10.90
N ALA A 119 -12.88 -7.54 -12.21
CA ALA A 119 -12.30 -8.46 -13.19
C ALA A 119 -10.78 -8.26 -13.30
N SER A 120 -10.33 -7.01 -13.40
CA SER A 120 -8.91 -6.63 -13.43
C SER A 120 -8.19 -7.04 -12.15
N LEU A 121 -8.81 -6.83 -10.99
CA LEU A 121 -8.27 -7.25 -9.69
C LEU A 121 -8.11 -8.77 -9.61
N LEU A 122 -9.12 -9.54 -10.04
CA LEU A 122 -9.06 -10.99 -10.07
C LEU A 122 -7.96 -11.49 -11.03
N LEU A 123 -7.83 -10.87 -12.19
CA LEU A 123 -6.77 -11.18 -13.15
C LEU A 123 -5.40 -10.92 -12.55
N GLY A 124 -5.17 -9.72 -11.99
CA GLY A 124 -3.92 -9.35 -11.36
C GLY A 124 -3.56 -10.29 -10.20
N PHE A 125 -4.53 -10.57 -9.31
CA PHE A 125 -4.36 -11.50 -8.19
C PHE A 125 -3.92 -12.89 -8.65
N SER A 126 -4.61 -13.42 -9.67
CA SER A 126 -4.30 -14.73 -10.25
C SER A 126 -2.90 -14.77 -10.86
N LEU A 127 -2.49 -13.70 -11.58
CA LEU A 127 -1.14 -13.58 -12.13
C LEU A 127 -0.07 -13.54 -11.04
N GLY A 128 -0.30 -12.79 -9.97
CA GLY A 128 0.60 -12.70 -8.81
C GLY A 128 0.82 -14.05 -8.13
N VAL A 129 -0.27 -14.75 -7.83
CA VAL A 129 -0.22 -16.10 -7.23
C VAL A 129 0.45 -17.11 -8.17
N LEU A 130 0.05 -17.12 -9.45
CA LEU A 130 0.59 -18.05 -10.45
C LEU A 130 2.11 -17.86 -10.62
N GLY A 131 2.60 -16.63 -10.69
CA GLY A 131 4.03 -16.33 -10.77
C GLY A 131 4.81 -16.97 -9.62
N LEU A 132 4.33 -16.85 -8.38
CA LEU A 132 4.97 -17.46 -7.22
C LEU A 132 4.86 -18.99 -7.23
N VAL A 133 3.72 -19.55 -7.63
CA VAL A 133 3.57 -21.00 -7.80
C VAL A 133 4.62 -21.53 -8.78
N ILE A 134 4.84 -20.86 -9.91
CA ILE A 134 5.87 -21.25 -10.88
C ILE A 134 7.26 -21.20 -10.26
N VAL A 135 7.60 -20.11 -9.56
CA VAL A 135 8.92 -19.97 -8.92
C VAL A 135 9.16 -21.05 -7.89
N PHE A 136 8.23 -21.28 -6.96
CA PHE A 136 8.42 -22.28 -5.92
C PHE A 136 8.39 -23.71 -6.47
N THR A 137 7.54 -23.99 -7.46
CA THR A 137 7.55 -25.30 -8.16
C THR A 137 8.90 -25.56 -8.82
N GLY A 138 9.49 -24.56 -9.49
CA GLY A 138 10.84 -24.66 -10.05
C GLY A 138 11.89 -24.92 -8.97
N GLN A 139 11.83 -24.22 -7.85
CA GLN A 139 12.77 -24.44 -6.73
C GLN A 139 12.61 -25.84 -6.10
N PHE A 140 11.39 -26.37 -5.99
CA PHE A 140 11.15 -27.75 -5.55
C PHE A 140 11.76 -28.76 -6.52
N TRP A 141 11.55 -28.58 -7.81
CA TRP A 141 12.09 -29.49 -8.86
C TRP A 141 13.61 -29.54 -8.84
N LEU A 142 14.24 -28.38 -8.64
CA LEU A 142 15.70 -28.27 -8.54
C LEU A 142 16.26 -28.75 -7.17
N GLY A 143 15.37 -29.07 -6.22
CA GLY A 143 15.74 -29.50 -4.88
C GLY A 143 16.39 -28.40 -4.04
N TRP A 144 16.02 -27.13 -4.30
CA TRP A 144 16.53 -25.97 -3.54
C TRP A 144 15.70 -25.71 -2.28
N CYS A 145 14.48 -26.21 -2.26
CA CYS A 145 13.62 -26.17 -1.08
C CYS A 145 12.75 -27.44 -1.01
N TYR A 146 12.10 -27.65 0.14
CA TYR A 146 11.11 -28.69 0.33
C TYR A 146 9.92 -28.15 1.15
N LEU A 147 8.78 -28.84 1.03
CA LEU A 147 7.54 -28.49 1.69
C LEU A 147 7.45 -29.13 3.08
N GLU A 148 7.22 -28.32 4.10
CA GLU A 148 6.94 -28.78 5.48
C GLU A 148 5.51 -29.30 5.58
N LYS A 149 5.31 -30.59 5.32
CA LYS A 149 4.00 -31.24 5.26
C LYS A 149 3.20 -31.11 6.58
N SER A 150 3.89 -31.10 7.73
CA SER A 150 3.28 -30.92 9.06
C SER A 150 2.54 -29.61 9.20
N ASN A 151 2.93 -28.57 8.45
CA ASN A 151 2.41 -27.22 8.55
C ASN A 151 1.22 -26.95 7.61
N ILE A 152 0.95 -27.85 6.66
CA ILE A 152 -0.19 -27.72 5.73
C ILE A 152 -1.52 -27.57 6.47
N LYS A 153 -1.67 -28.20 7.63
CA LYS A 153 -2.86 -28.12 8.48
C LYS A 153 -3.17 -26.70 8.99
N LEU A 154 -2.20 -25.78 8.97
CA LEU A 154 -2.38 -24.38 9.38
C LEU A 154 -3.03 -23.53 8.28
N ILE A 155 -2.90 -23.95 7.02
CA ILE A 155 -3.36 -23.17 5.85
C ILE A 155 -4.82 -22.75 5.96
N PRO A 156 -5.80 -23.64 6.24
CA PRO A 156 -7.22 -23.24 6.25
C PRO A 156 -7.54 -22.12 7.23
N SER A 157 -6.83 -22.04 8.35
CA SER A 157 -7.07 -21.02 9.39
C SER A 157 -6.52 -19.64 9.06
N ILE A 158 -5.49 -19.57 8.18
CA ILE A 158 -4.78 -18.32 7.87
C ILE A 158 -5.11 -17.75 6.49
N LEU A 159 -5.63 -18.57 5.55
CA LEU A 159 -5.86 -18.14 4.16
C LEU A 159 -6.77 -16.90 4.06
N LEU A 160 -7.93 -16.94 4.71
CA LEU A 160 -8.88 -15.83 4.63
C LEU A 160 -8.39 -14.58 5.38
N PRO A 161 -7.90 -14.66 6.62
CA PRO A 161 -7.31 -13.50 7.29
C PRO A 161 -6.20 -12.83 6.48
N ILE A 162 -5.23 -13.61 5.96
CA ILE A 162 -4.13 -13.06 5.16
C ILE A 162 -4.64 -12.48 3.84
N PHE A 163 -5.65 -13.10 3.20
CA PHE A 163 -6.28 -12.58 1.99
C PHE A 163 -6.87 -11.18 2.20
N LEU A 164 -7.64 -11.01 3.29
CA LEU A 164 -8.24 -9.72 3.63
C LEU A 164 -7.18 -8.65 3.91
N VAL A 165 -6.13 -9.01 4.64
CA VAL A 165 -5.00 -8.11 4.90
C VAL A 165 -4.27 -7.76 3.61
N ALA A 166 -4.00 -8.71 2.73
CA ALA A 166 -3.33 -8.49 1.46
C ALA A 166 -4.12 -7.58 0.52
N LEU A 167 -5.45 -7.77 0.44
CA LEU A 167 -6.32 -6.87 -0.31
C LEU A 167 -6.34 -5.47 0.29
N PHE A 168 -6.41 -5.34 1.59
CA PHE A 168 -6.45 -4.05 2.29
C PHE A 168 -5.13 -3.29 2.10
N VAL A 169 -4.00 -3.93 2.42
CA VAL A 169 -2.67 -3.31 2.30
C VAL A 169 -2.37 -2.97 0.84
N GLY A 170 -2.49 -3.95 -0.06
CA GLY A 170 -2.23 -3.74 -1.48
C GLY A 170 -3.11 -2.65 -2.07
N GLY A 171 -4.41 -2.62 -1.73
CA GLY A 171 -5.33 -1.60 -2.23
C GLY A 171 -4.96 -0.18 -1.81
N ILE A 172 -4.60 0.01 -0.54
CA ILE A 172 -4.21 1.33 -0.04
C ILE A 172 -2.85 1.75 -0.60
N GLU A 173 -1.89 0.83 -0.68
CA GLU A 173 -0.59 1.14 -1.27
C GLU A 173 -0.71 1.47 -2.76
N GLU A 174 -1.49 0.73 -3.54
CA GLU A 174 -1.68 1.06 -4.95
C GLU A 174 -2.42 2.39 -5.12
N LEU A 175 -3.42 2.67 -4.28
CA LEU A 175 -4.12 3.95 -4.30
C LEU A 175 -3.18 5.13 -4.01
N VAL A 176 -2.26 4.98 -3.06
CA VAL A 176 -1.28 6.03 -2.71
C VAL A 176 -0.19 6.15 -3.78
N PHE A 177 0.47 5.04 -4.14
CA PHE A 177 1.69 5.09 -4.96
C PHE A 177 1.40 5.09 -6.45
N ARG A 178 0.47 4.27 -6.94
CA ARG A 178 0.11 4.18 -8.36
C ARG A 178 -1.10 5.05 -8.70
N GLY A 179 -1.95 5.35 -7.70
CA GLY A 179 -2.99 6.37 -7.79
C GLY A 179 -2.39 7.76 -7.64
N PHE A 180 -2.52 8.32 -6.45
CA PHE A 180 -2.23 9.71 -6.14
C PHE A 180 -0.81 10.15 -6.52
N LEU A 181 0.22 9.43 -6.06
CA LEU A 181 1.61 9.85 -6.24
C LEU A 181 2.01 9.86 -7.72
N LEU A 182 1.73 8.78 -8.45
CA LEU A 182 2.05 8.69 -9.87
C LEU A 182 1.29 9.76 -10.67
N THR A 183 -0.04 9.86 -10.51
CA THR A 183 -0.88 10.86 -11.20
C THR A 183 -0.45 12.30 -10.90
N THR A 184 -0.02 12.57 -9.65
CA THR A 184 0.49 13.88 -9.28
C THR A 184 1.82 14.17 -9.96
N LEU A 185 2.76 13.23 -9.98
CA LEU A 185 4.06 13.38 -10.60
C LEU A 185 3.97 13.54 -12.13
N GLU A 186 3.02 12.88 -12.77
CA GLU A 186 2.78 12.95 -14.23
C GLU A 186 2.37 14.34 -14.71
N LYS A 187 1.97 15.26 -13.82
CA LYS A 187 1.67 16.66 -14.19
C LYS A 187 2.92 17.44 -14.63
N ASP A 188 4.09 17.13 -14.05
CA ASP A 188 5.35 17.82 -14.33
C ASP A 188 6.40 16.92 -15.00
N TYR A 189 6.25 15.58 -14.92
CA TYR A 189 7.24 14.61 -15.38
C TYR A 189 6.65 13.63 -16.38
N ALA A 190 7.49 13.14 -17.30
CA ALA A 190 7.13 12.01 -18.15
C ALA A 190 6.83 10.77 -17.30
N VAL A 191 5.89 9.93 -17.77
CA VAL A 191 5.38 8.76 -17.04
C VAL A 191 6.47 7.86 -16.44
N TRP A 192 7.57 7.64 -17.17
CA TRP A 192 8.66 6.78 -16.69
C TRP A 192 9.50 7.42 -15.59
N ILE A 193 9.66 8.75 -15.61
CA ILE A 193 10.32 9.49 -14.53
C ILE A 193 9.44 9.45 -13.29
N ALA A 194 8.14 9.68 -13.45
CA ALA A 194 7.16 9.56 -12.37
C ALA A 194 7.13 8.13 -11.78
N ALA A 195 7.18 7.10 -12.64
CA ALA A 195 7.26 5.69 -12.25
C ALA A 195 8.51 5.38 -11.42
N ILE A 196 9.68 5.84 -11.85
CA ILE A 196 10.95 5.66 -11.13
C ILE A 196 10.87 6.29 -9.74
N ILE A 197 10.41 7.55 -9.66
CA ILE A 197 10.30 8.29 -8.39
C ILE A 197 9.29 7.61 -7.46
N SER A 198 8.08 7.32 -7.94
CA SER A 198 7.02 6.69 -7.15
C SER A 198 7.47 5.31 -6.62
N SER A 199 8.09 4.49 -7.47
CA SER A 199 8.59 3.17 -7.09
C SER A 199 9.76 3.22 -6.11
N LEU A 200 10.62 4.26 -6.22
CA LEU A 200 11.70 4.46 -5.27
C LEU A 200 11.18 4.87 -3.89
N ILE A 201 10.22 5.80 -3.83
CA ILE A 201 9.57 6.20 -2.58
C ILE A 201 8.86 4.99 -1.95
N PHE A 202 8.12 4.22 -2.75
CA PHE A 202 7.49 2.97 -2.30
C PHE A 202 8.49 2.01 -1.66
N ALA A 203 9.60 1.71 -2.34
CA ALA A 203 10.63 0.81 -1.81
C ALA A 203 11.26 1.34 -0.51
N LEU A 204 11.60 2.63 -0.46
CA LEU A 204 12.25 3.23 0.71
C LEU A 204 11.33 3.30 1.94
N LEU A 205 10.02 3.51 1.76
CA LEU A 205 9.07 3.54 2.87
C LEU A 205 8.92 2.18 3.57
N HIS A 206 9.23 1.07 2.91
CA HIS A 206 9.28 -0.24 3.55
C HIS A 206 10.38 -0.35 4.62
N LEU A 207 11.41 0.51 4.58
CA LEU A 207 12.45 0.54 5.61
C LEU A 207 11.96 1.02 6.99
N VAL A 208 10.80 1.66 7.06
CA VAL A 208 10.27 2.27 8.31
C VAL A 208 10.02 1.22 9.39
N TRP A 209 9.60 0.01 9.00
CA TRP A 209 9.17 -1.01 9.96
C TRP A 209 10.23 -2.06 10.29
N GLU A 210 11.03 -2.50 9.31
CA GLU A 210 11.98 -3.62 9.47
C GLU A 210 13.23 -3.43 8.60
N GLN A 211 14.10 -2.50 8.98
CA GLN A 211 15.25 -2.09 8.18
C GLN A 211 16.15 -3.24 7.76
N GLN A 212 16.54 -4.11 8.72
CA GLN A 212 17.53 -5.18 8.46
C GLN A 212 17.02 -6.24 7.49
N GLU A 213 15.72 -6.55 7.53
CA GLU A 213 15.09 -7.51 6.62
C GLU A 213 14.76 -6.89 5.26
N THR A 214 14.43 -5.60 5.26
CA THR A 214 13.98 -4.87 4.06
C THR A 214 15.15 -4.39 3.20
N LEU A 215 16.27 -3.99 3.80
CA LEU A 215 17.39 -3.42 3.05
C LEU A 215 17.85 -4.29 1.87
N PRO A 216 18.02 -5.63 2.00
CA PRO A 216 18.37 -6.49 0.86
C PRO A 216 17.30 -6.58 -0.21
N GLN A 217 16.03 -6.25 0.12
CA GLN A 217 14.89 -6.32 -0.79
C GLN A 217 14.66 -5.04 -1.61
N ILE A 218 15.34 -3.92 -1.27
CA ILE A 218 15.11 -2.62 -1.92
C ILE A 218 15.15 -2.67 -3.46
N PRO A 219 16.12 -3.33 -4.11
CA PRO A 219 16.11 -3.44 -5.57
C PRO A 219 14.90 -4.20 -6.11
N GLY A 220 14.51 -5.29 -5.44
CA GLY A 220 13.32 -6.08 -5.80
C GLY A 220 12.02 -5.31 -5.55
N LEU A 221 11.90 -4.57 -4.45
CA LEU A 221 10.76 -3.70 -4.15
C LEU A 221 10.62 -2.56 -5.16
N TRP A 222 11.75 -1.95 -5.54
CA TRP A 222 11.73 -0.93 -6.58
C TRP A 222 11.27 -1.50 -7.92
N LEU A 223 11.80 -2.65 -8.35
CA LEU A 223 11.38 -3.33 -9.57
C LEU A 223 9.91 -3.73 -9.49
N MET A 224 9.44 -4.27 -8.36
CA MET A 224 8.03 -4.55 -8.10
C MET A 224 7.19 -3.28 -8.28
N GLY A 225 7.67 -2.16 -7.75
CA GLY A 225 7.06 -0.86 -7.94
C GLY A 225 6.88 -0.48 -9.41
N MET A 226 7.93 -0.65 -10.20
CA MET A 226 7.91 -0.38 -11.65
C MET A 226 6.92 -1.31 -12.39
N VAL A 227 6.89 -2.60 -12.04
CA VAL A 227 5.95 -3.57 -12.65
C VAL A 227 4.50 -3.24 -12.30
N LEU A 228 4.23 -2.74 -11.10
CA LEU A 228 2.88 -2.29 -10.71
C LEU A 228 2.45 -1.02 -11.47
N VAL A 229 3.39 -0.14 -11.85
CA VAL A 229 3.08 0.95 -12.80
C VAL A 229 2.73 0.39 -14.18
N VAL A 230 3.51 -0.58 -14.70
CA VAL A 230 3.18 -1.27 -15.96
C VAL A 230 1.80 -1.92 -15.88
N ALA A 231 1.45 -2.54 -14.76
CA ALA A 231 0.14 -3.14 -14.53
C ALA A 231 -1.01 -2.12 -14.60
N ARG A 232 -0.83 -0.91 -14.00
CA ARG A 232 -1.79 0.19 -14.12
C ARG A 232 -1.94 0.66 -15.57
N LEU A 233 -0.84 0.81 -16.30
CA LEU A 233 -0.88 1.22 -17.70
C LEU A 233 -1.58 0.17 -18.57
N ALA A 234 -1.31 -1.11 -18.37
CA ALA A 234 -1.97 -2.22 -19.07
C ALA A 234 -3.49 -2.32 -18.78
N ASP A 235 -3.94 -1.78 -17.63
CA ASP A 235 -5.35 -1.68 -17.24
C ASP A 235 -6.00 -0.35 -17.69
N GLY A 236 -5.40 0.35 -18.65
CA GLY A 236 -5.91 1.62 -19.16
C GLY A 236 -5.93 2.75 -18.12
N GLY A 237 -5.02 2.72 -17.17
CA GLY A 237 -4.91 3.68 -16.07
C GLY A 237 -5.69 3.30 -14.80
N ASN A 238 -6.46 2.20 -14.80
CA ASN A 238 -7.13 1.69 -13.60
C ASN A 238 -6.16 0.97 -12.66
N LEU A 239 -6.52 0.90 -11.39
CA LEU A 239 -5.72 0.23 -10.35
C LEU A 239 -5.99 -1.28 -10.24
N GLY A 240 -6.98 -1.84 -10.93
CA GLY A 240 -7.46 -3.20 -10.72
C GLY A 240 -6.37 -4.25 -10.85
N ILE A 241 -5.65 -4.30 -12.00
CA ILE A 241 -4.56 -5.28 -12.20
C ILE A 241 -3.42 -5.05 -11.22
N ALA A 242 -3.00 -3.80 -10.99
CA ALA A 242 -1.92 -3.48 -10.06
C ALA A 242 -2.28 -3.90 -8.62
N TRP A 243 -3.46 -3.55 -8.16
CA TRP A 243 -3.98 -3.94 -6.84
C TRP A 243 -4.04 -5.46 -6.70
N GLY A 244 -4.65 -6.15 -7.66
CA GLY A 244 -4.75 -7.61 -7.64
C GLY A 244 -3.38 -8.26 -7.60
N LEU A 245 -2.45 -7.85 -8.47
CA LEU A 245 -1.10 -8.38 -8.56
C LEU A 245 -0.32 -8.23 -7.24
N HIS A 246 -0.38 -7.02 -6.68
CA HIS A 246 0.22 -6.72 -5.37
C HIS A 246 -0.38 -7.61 -4.27
N ALA A 247 -1.69 -7.63 -4.16
CA ALA A 247 -2.39 -8.46 -3.17
C ALA A 247 -2.11 -9.96 -3.36
N GLY A 248 -2.00 -10.45 -4.59
CA GLY A 248 -1.66 -11.83 -4.90
C GLY A 248 -0.27 -12.22 -4.43
N TRP A 249 0.73 -11.37 -4.67
CA TRP A 249 2.10 -11.57 -4.17
C TRP A 249 2.16 -11.56 -2.65
N VAL A 250 1.55 -10.54 -2.00
CA VAL A 250 1.52 -10.41 -0.54
C VAL A 250 0.81 -11.61 0.09
N TRP A 251 -0.35 -12.00 -0.44
CA TRP A 251 -1.12 -13.13 0.07
C TRP A 251 -0.34 -14.44 0.01
N ALA A 252 0.26 -14.75 -1.14
CA ALA A 252 0.98 -15.99 -1.32
C ALA A 252 2.24 -16.06 -0.43
N ILE A 253 3.06 -15.00 -0.41
CA ILE A 253 4.27 -14.96 0.41
C ILE A 253 3.94 -14.97 1.90
N ALA A 254 2.97 -14.16 2.35
CA ALA A 254 2.58 -14.12 3.76
C ALA A 254 1.97 -15.45 4.22
N THR A 255 1.25 -16.18 3.36
CA THR A 255 0.74 -17.52 3.66
C THR A 255 1.89 -18.53 3.83
N ILE A 256 2.87 -18.50 2.91
CA ILE A 256 4.06 -19.37 2.98
C ILE A 256 4.86 -19.08 4.25
N ASP A 257 5.13 -17.82 4.54
CA ASP A 257 5.93 -17.40 5.70
C ASP A 257 5.21 -17.70 7.02
N THR A 258 3.93 -17.33 7.14
CA THR A 258 3.14 -17.52 8.38
C THR A 258 2.96 -18.99 8.74
N ALA A 259 2.73 -19.83 7.74
CA ALA A 259 2.62 -21.27 7.97
C ALA A 259 3.99 -21.97 8.05
N GLY A 260 5.10 -21.30 7.72
CA GLY A 260 6.41 -21.93 7.65
C GLY A 260 6.42 -23.10 6.66
N LEU A 261 5.82 -22.93 5.47
CA LEU A 261 5.61 -24.01 4.52
C LEU A 261 6.86 -24.45 3.81
N ILE A 262 7.88 -23.60 3.72
CA ILE A 262 9.06 -23.84 2.89
C ILE A 262 10.33 -23.80 3.73
N THR A 263 11.13 -24.85 3.60
CA THR A 263 12.49 -24.91 4.14
C THR A 263 13.49 -25.03 2.98
N TYR A 264 14.45 -24.11 2.95
CA TYR A 264 15.53 -24.12 1.96
C TYR A 264 16.61 -25.11 2.32
N THR A 265 17.16 -25.80 1.31
CA THR A 265 18.15 -26.88 1.49
C THR A 265 19.59 -26.39 1.63
N GLY A 266 19.85 -25.12 1.30
CA GLY A 266 21.20 -24.57 1.25
C GLY A 266 22.04 -25.06 0.05
N LYS A 267 21.46 -25.81 -0.90
CA LYS A 267 22.17 -26.26 -2.11
C LYS A 267 22.65 -25.13 -3.02
N VAL A 268 21.94 -23.97 -2.96
CA VAL A 268 22.28 -22.74 -3.69
C VAL A 268 22.37 -21.59 -2.73
N SER A 269 23.11 -20.55 -3.14
CA SER A 269 23.25 -19.33 -2.36
C SER A 269 21.89 -18.65 -2.14
N GLU A 270 21.71 -18.00 -0.98
CA GLU A 270 20.55 -17.16 -0.68
C GLU A 270 20.35 -16.01 -1.70
N TRP A 271 21.39 -15.62 -2.44
CA TRP A 271 21.24 -14.67 -3.57
C TRP A 271 20.37 -15.20 -4.70
N VAL A 272 20.16 -16.51 -4.78
CA VAL A 272 19.27 -17.13 -5.78
C VAL A 272 17.87 -17.27 -5.23
N THR A 273 17.72 -17.80 -4.02
CA THR A 273 16.39 -18.12 -3.44
C THR A 273 15.77 -16.96 -2.66
N GLY A 274 16.59 -16.04 -2.18
CA GLY A 274 16.19 -14.87 -1.38
C GLY A 274 16.92 -14.81 -0.05
N LYS A 275 17.68 -13.73 0.17
CA LYS A 275 18.37 -13.47 1.43
C LYS A 275 17.33 -13.38 2.57
N ASN A 276 17.64 -13.98 3.70
CA ASN A 276 16.74 -14.08 4.85
C ASN A 276 15.38 -14.72 4.49
N LYS A 277 15.35 -15.62 3.52
CA LYS A 277 14.13 -16.25 2.98
C LYS A 277 13.15 -15.27 2.31
N LYS A 278 13.58 -14.05 1.97
CA LYS A 278 12.74 -13.04 1.32
C LYS A 278 12.93 -13.08 -0.21
N PRO A 279 11.94 -13.52 -1.00
CA PRO A 279 12.09 -13.74 -2.45
C PRO A 279 12.57 -12.50 -3.21
N LEU A 280 12.12 -11.29 -2.84
CA LEU A 280 12.54 -10.03 -3.48
C LEU A 280 14.03 -9.67 -3.22
N ALA A 281 14.66 -10.33 -2.27
CA ALA A 281 16.12 -10.25 -2.04
C ALA A 281 16.89 -11.34 -2.78
N GLY A 282 16.30 -12.02 -3.74
CA GLY A 282 16.91 -13.10 -4.52
C GLY A 282 16.55 -13.07 -5.99
N LEU A 283 17.43 -13.66 -6.81
CA LEU A 283 17.30 -13.68 -8.26
C LEU A 283 15.98 -14.32 -8.73
N ALA A 284 15.54 -15.41 -8.08
CA ALA A 284 14.31 -16.12 -8.48
C ALA A 284 13.06 -15.23 -8.32
N GLY A 285 12.94 -14.50 -7.22
CA GLY A 285 11.83 -13.56 -7.00
C GLY A 285 11.90 -12.36 -7.93
N VAL A 286 13.09 -11.79 -8.12
CA VAL A 286 13.32 -10.67 -9.07
C VAL A 286 12.97 -11.07 -10.50
N LEU A 287 13.34 -12.27 -10.95
CA LEU A 287 12.98 -12.79 -12.28
C LEU A 287 11.48 -13.05 -12.41
N CYS A 288 10.80 -13.47 -11.35
CA CYS A 288 9.34 -13.59 -11.33
C CYS A 288 8.67 -12.24 -11.57
N VAL A 289 9.06 -11.22 -10.82
CA VAL A 289 8.53 -9.86 -10.97
C VAL A 289 8.81 -9.31 -12.36
N LEU A 290 10.04 -9.44 -12.86
CA LEU A 290 10.44 -9.00 -14.20
C LEU A 290 9.64 -9.73 -15.29
N GLY A 291 9.51 -11.06 -15.21
CA GLY A 291 8.72 -11.87 -16.16
C GLY A 291 7.26 -11.45 -16.18
N THR A 292 6.66 -11.17 -15.01
CA THR A 292 5.30 -10.61 -14.94
C THR A 292 5.22 -9.26 -15.63
N GLY A 293 6.20 -8.37 -15.40
CA GLY A 293 6.26 -7.08 -16.07
C GLY A 293 6.36 -7.19 -17.60
N ILE A 294 7.17 -8.12 -18.11
CA ILE A 294 7.29 -8.39 -19.54
C ILE A 294 5.96 -8.87 -20.12
N ILE A 295 5.27 -9.78 -19.45
CA ILE A 295 3.95 -10.27 -19.88
C ILE A 295 2.95 -9.10 -19.97
N LEU A 296 2.87 -8.29 -18.93
CA LEU A 296 1.96 -7.13 -18.88
C LEU A 296 2.30 -6.07 -19.93
N TRP A 297 3.58 -5.90 -20.25
CA TRP A 297 4.04 -4.96 -21.27
C TRP A 297 3.45 -5.23 -22.67
N TYR A 298 3.15 -6.49 -23.00
CA TYR A 298 2.50 -6.84 -24.27
C TYR A 298 1.04 -6.38 -24.38
N PHE A 299 0.44 -5.88 -23.30
CA PHE A 299 -0.94 -5.39 -23.26
C PHE A 299 -1.04 -3.85 -23.25
N ILE A 300 0.10 -3.14 -23.26
CA ILE A 300 0.17 -1.69 -23.43
C ILE A 300 0.35 -1.33 -24.91
#